data_389ed80b3f227259c1e6479e390c1cca
#
_entry.id   389ed80b3f227259c1e6479e390c1cca
#
_cell.length_a   1.000
_cell.length_b   1.000
_cell.length_c   1.000
_cell.angle_alpha   90.00
_cell.angle_beta   90.00
_cell.angle_gamma   90.00
#
_symmetry.space_group_name_H-M   'P 1'
#
loop_
_entity.id
_entity.type
_entity.pdbx_description
1 polymer ?
#
loop_
_entity_poly.entity_id
_entity_poly.type
_entity_poly.pdbx_seq_one_letter_code
_entity_poly.pdbx_strand_id
1 'polypeptide(L)'
;MNEIVWPTIDSKHLIVDSKQMLIVEKEMFSDGMPQEALMEKAGIQISRWLLKKKPLLNDGITVFIGPGHNGGDGAVIARELFLKGFHVQVWCPFPIKKTLTINHLNYLTSLGVTKLVEPPDCLLYTSPSPRDPL
;
A
#
# COMPACT_ATOMS: atom_id res chain seq x y z
N MET A 1 15.35 -22.73 -18.77
CA MET A 1 14.95 -21.96 -17.57
C MET A 1 16.17 -21.22 -17.06
N ASN A 2 16.10 -19.93 -17.03
CA ASN A 2 17.19 -19.14 -16.43
C ASN A 2 17.15 -19.37 -14.92
N GLU A 3 18.27 -19.84 -14.40
CA GLU A 3 18.43 -20.01 -12.97
C GLU A 3 18.35 -18.65 -12.28
N ILE A 4 17.54 -18.53 -11.25
CA ILE A 4 17.43 -17.29 -10.49
C ILE A 4 18.63 -17.20 -9.57
N VAL A 5 19.45 -16.18 -9.77
CA VAL A 5 20.56 -15.88 -8.87
C VAL A 5 20.05 -15.06 -7.70
N TRP A 6 20.11 -15.64 -6.51
CA TRP A 6 19.72 -14.96 -5.29
C TRP A 6 20.85 -14.04 -4.81
N PRO A 7 20.50 -12.84 -4.30
CA PRO A 7 21.52 -11.97 -3.73
C PRO A 7 22.16 -12.60 -2.49
N THR A 8 23.42 -12.25 -2.24
CA THR A 8 24.13 -12.67 -1.03
C THR A 8 23.38 -12.14 0.18
N ILE A 9 23.20 -12.98 1.18
CA ILE A 9 22.48 -12.57 2.40
C ILE A 9 23.34 -11.58 3.18
N ASP A 10 23.05 -10.32 2.97
CA ASP A 10 23.35 -9.28 3.94
C ASP A 10 22.04 -9.01 4.69
N SER A 11 22.00 -9.37 5.96
CA SER A 11 20.80 -9.32 6.79
C SER A 11 20.14 -7.93 6.90
N LYS A 12 20.79 -6.88 6.43
CA LYS A 12 20.30 -5.51 6.52
C LYS A 12 19.68 -4.98 5.23
N HIS A 13 20.05 -5.53 4.08
CA HIS A 13 19.72 -4.93 2.78
C HIS A 13 19.47 -5.98 1.70
N LEU A 14 18.71 -7.01 2.01
CA LEU A 14 18.30 -7.97 1.00
C LEU A 14 17.34 -7.29 0.01
N ILE A 15 17.84 -7.01 -1.18
CA ILE A 15 17.04 -6.46 -2.28
C ILE A 15 16.74 -7.59 -3.25
N VAL A 16 15.46 -7.78 -3.53
CA VAL A 16 14.98 -8.77 -4.50
C VAL A 16 14.19 -8.07 -5.60
N ASP A 17 14.19 -8.62 -6.79
CA ASP A 17 13.31 -8.18 -7.85
C ASP A 17 11.89 -8.75 -7.70
N SER A 18 10.98 -8.33 -8.57
CA SER A 18 9.59 -8.77 -8.49
C SER A 18 9.40 -10.27 -8.70
N LYS A 19 10.23 -10.91 -9.53
CA LYS A 19 10.17 -12.35 -9.76
C LYS A 19 10.66 -13.13 -8.55
N GLN A 20 11.74 -12.68 -7.94
CA GLN A 20 12.27 -13.26 -6.71
C GLN A 20 11.25 -13.12 -5.58
N MET A 21 10.62 -11.97 -5.43
CA MET A 21 9.59 -11.75 -4.41
C MET A 21 8.39 -12.69 -4.59
N LEU A 22 7.92 -12.88 -5.82
CA LEU A 22 6.84 -13.82 -6.10
C LEU A 22 7.18 -15.25 -5.69
N ILE A 23 8.42 -15.67 -5.89
CA ILE A 23 8.88 -17.00 -5.47
C ILE A 23 8.89 -17.11 -3.96
N VAL A 24 9.43 -16.12 -3.25
CA VAL A 24 9.46 -16.10 -1.79
C VAL A 24 8.04 -16.14 -1.21
N GLU A 25 7.15 -15.30 -1.71
CA GLU A 25 5.76 -15.26 -1.27
C GLU A 25 5.04 -16.59 -1.52
N LYS A 26 5.25 -17.18 -2.70
CA LYS A 26 4.64 -18.46 -3.04
C LYS A 26 5.10 -19.58 -2.09
N GLU A 27 6.37 -19.61 -1.75
CA GLU A 27 6.90 -20.56 -0.77
C GLU A 27 6.31 -20.31 0.62
N MET A 28 6.26 -19.06 1.06
CA MET A 28 5.68 -18.71 2.36
C MET A 28 4.21 -19.16 2.46
N PHE A 29 3.42 -18.91 1.42
CA PHE A 29 2.00 -19.31 1.39
C PHE A 29 1.86 -20.84 1.36
N SER A 30 2.72 -21.52 0.61
CA SER A 30 2.76 -22.99 0.56
C SER A 30 3.10 -23.59 1.93
N ASP A 31 3.94 -22.93 2.71
CA ASP A 31 4.33 -23.34 4.05
C ASP A 31 3.32 -22.95 5.13
N GLY A 32 2.22 -22.29 4.75
CA GLY A 32 1.12 -21.99 5.64
C GLY A 32 1.02 -20.54 6.12
N MET A 33 1.86 -19.62 5.61
CA MET A 33 1.72 -18.21 5.93
C MET A 33 0.41 -17.66 5.36
N PRO A 34 -0.52 -17.16 6.19
CA PRO A 34 -1.74 -16.54 5.68
C PRO A 34 -1.44 -15.28 4.88
N GLN A 35 -2.03 -15.16 3.71
CA GLN A 35 -1.82 -13.99 2.86
C GLN A 35 -2.28 -12.70 3.54
N GLU A 36 -3.38 -12.76 4.27
CA GLU A 36 -3.91 -11.65 5.07
C GLU A 36 -2.91 -11.15 6.10
N ALA A 37 -2.23 -12.08 6.78
CA ALA A 37 -1.23 -11.75 7.80
C ALA A 37 0.00 -11.08 7.18
N LEU A 38 0.43 -11.52 6.01
CA LEU A 38 1.54 -10.90 5.30
C LEU A 38 1.19 -9.48 4.87
N MET A 39 -0.02 -9.26 4.35
CA MET A 39 -0.53 -7.95 3.97
C MET A 39 -0.59 -6.99 5.16
N GLU A 40 -1.10 -7.44 6.30
CA GLU A 40 -1.11 -6.67 7.54
C GLU A 40 0.31 -6.28 7.98
N LYS A 41 1.22 -7.23 7.97
CA LYS A 41 2.60 -7.00 8.36
C LYS A 41 3.28 -5.96 7.48
N ALA A 42 3.11 -6.07 6.17
CA ALA A 42 3.65 -5.11 5.21
C ALA A 42 3.08 -3.70 5.43
N GLY A 43 1.78 -3.57 5.51
CA GLY A 43 1.11 -2.29 5.72
C GLY A 43 1.49 -1.63 7.05
N ILE A 44 1.58 -2.41 8.12
CA ILE A 44 1.99 -1.91 9.45
C ILE A 44 3.44 -1.40 9.42
N GLN A 45 4.35 -2.10 8.77
CA GLN A 45 5.75 -1.67 8.69
C GLN A 45 5.91 -0.38 7.90
N ILE A 46 5.18 -0.24 6.80
CA ILE A 46 5.20 0.99 6.00
C ILE A 46 4.59 2.15 6.80
N SER A 47 3.47 1.93 7.49
CA SER A 47 2.86 2.97 8.32
C SER A 47 3.77 3.43 9.44
N ARG A 48 4.50 2.53 10.08
CA ARG A 48 5.51 2.88 11.08
C ARG A 48 6.63 3.74 10.51
N TRP A 49 7.08 3.43 9.30
CA TRP A 49 8.08 4.24 8.62
C TRP A 49 7.54 5.64 8.30
N LEU A 50 6.30 5.73 7.81
CA LEU A 50 5.64 7.01 7.53
C LEU A 50 5.46 7.86 8.80
N LEU A 51 5.11 7.25 9.92
CA LEU A 51 4.92 7.95 11.19
C LEU A 51 6.20 8.66 11.68
N LYS A 52 7.37 8.22 11.26
CA LYS A 52 8.63 8.94 11.52
C LYS A 52 8.73 10.24 10.74
N LYS A 53 7.86 10.45 9.76
CA LYS A 53 7.81 11.62 8.89
C LYS A 53 6.57 12.49 9.15
N LYS A 54 6.17 12.60 10.40
CA LYS A 54 4.96 13.31 10.83
C LYS A 54 4.75 14.68 10.18
N PRO A 55 5.77 15.55 10.02
CA PRO A 55 5.54 16.84 9.38
C PRO A 55 4.93 16.76 7.98
N LEU A 56 5.23 15.69 7.23
CA LEU A 56 4.66 15.48 5.90
C LEU A 56 3.21 14.98 5.95
N LEU A 57 2.76 14.47 7.09
CA LEU A 57 1.43 13.87 7.24
C LEU A 57 0.41 14.85 7.82
N ASN A 58 0.85 15.96 8.39
CA ASN A 58 -0.02 16.89 9.14
C ASN A 58 -1.09 17.57 8.28
N ASP A 59 -0.85 17.76 7.01
CA ASP A 59 -1.79 18.39 6.08
C ASP A 59 -2.81 17.41 5.51
N GLY A 60 -2.73 16.15 5.90
CA GLY A 60 -3.61 15.11 5.41
C GLY A 60 -2.92 14.15 4.45
N ILE A 61 -3.55 13.02 4.26
CA ILE A 61 -3.01 11.91 3.48
C ILE A 61 -4.08 11.40 2.53
N THR A 62 -3.74 11.30 1.25
CA THR A 62 -4.57 10.61 0.28
C THR A 62 -3.85 9.35 -0.16
N VAL A 63 -4.49 8.20 0.02
CA VAL A 63 -3.95 6.91 -0.40
C VAL A 63 -4.64 6.49 -1.70
N PHE A 64 -3.85 6.27 -2.72
CA PHE A 64 -4.34 5.75 -4.00
C PHE A 64 -4.31 4.22 -3.94
N ILE A 65 -5.46 3.61 -4.14
CA ILE A 65 -5.62 2.17 -3.98
C ILE A 65 -5.88 1.55 -5.35
N GLY A 66 -4.93 0.77 -5.80
CA GLY A 66 -5.04 0.00 -7.04
C GLY A 66 -5.92 -1.24 -6.88
N PRO A 67 -6.27 -1.88 -8.00
CA PRO A 67 -7.24 -3.00 -8.02
C PRO A 67 -6.67 -4.32 -7.48
N GLY A 68 -5.35 -4.45 -7.36
CA GLY A 68 -4.67 -5.68 -6.95
C GLY A 68 -4.45 -5.80 -5.45
N HIS A 69 -3.62 -6.76 -5.04
CA HIS A 69 -3.27 -6.99 -3.64
C HIS A 69 -2.47 -5.84 -3.03
N ASN A 70 -1.65 -5.15 -3.83
CA ASN A 70 -0.95 -3.95 -3.36
C ASN A 70 -1.90 -2.85 -2.88
N GLY A 71 -3.10 -2.79 -3.44
CA GLY A 71 -4.16 -1.91 -2.92
C GLY A 71 -4.56 -2.26 -1.49
N GLY A 72 -4.52 -3.55 -1.13
CA GLY A 72 -4.75 -4.00 0.24
C GLY A 72 -3.70 -3.48 1.21
N ASP A 73 -2.43 -3.49 0.83
CA ASP A 73 -1.35 -2.88 1.63
C ASP A 73 -1.63 -1.39 1.86
N GLY A 74 -2.04 -0.68 0.81
CA GLY A 74 -2.43 0.74 0.90
C GLY A 74 -3.61 0.97 1.84
N ALA A 75 -4.60 0.08 1.81
CA ALA A 75 -5.76 0.17 2.71
C ALA A 75 -5.36 -0.06 4.17
N VAL A 76 -4.44 -0.99 4.44
CA VAL A 76 -3.89 -1.19 5.80
C VAL A 76 -3.15 0.05 6.27
N ILE A 77 -2.33 0.65 5.42
CA ILE A 77 -1.60 1.90 5.73
C ILE A 77 -2.60 3.01 6.06
N ALA A 78 -3.63 3.19 5.24
CA ALA A 78 -4.68 4.19 5.46
C ALA A 78 -5.35 4.00 6.82
N ARG A 79 -5.69 2.76 7.18
CA ARG A 79 -6.27 2.41 8.47
C ARG A 79 -5.36 2.81 9.62
N GLU A 80 -4.09 2.42 9.56
CA GLU A 80 -3.14 2.67 10.65
C GLU A 80 -2.89 4.15 10.86
N LEU A 81 -2.77 4.91 9.80
CA LEU A 81 -2.60 6.36 9.90
C LEU A 81 -3.87 7.05 10.41
N PHE A 82 -5.05 6.60 9.97
CA PHE A 82 -6.32 7.10 10.48
C PHE A 82 -6.48 6.85 11.97
N LEU A 83 -6.18 5.64 12.42
CA LEU A 83 -6.28 5.28 13.85
C LEU A 83 -5.27 6.02 14.72
N LYS A 84 -4.20 6.54 14.14
CA LYS A 84 -3.24 7.44 14.81
C LYS A 84 -3.68 8.89 14.85
N GLY A 85 -4.83 9.22 14.30
CA GLY A 85 -5.42 10.55 14.36
C GLY A 85 -5.13 11.45 13.15
N PHE A 86 -4.51 10.94 12.11
CA PHE A 86 -4.29 11.72 10.89
C PHE A 86 -5.56 11.82 10.04
N HIS A 87 -5.68 12.90 9.29
CA HIS A 87 -6.74 13.04 8.31
C HIS A 87 -6.39 12.21 7.08
N VAL A 88 -7.17 11.16 6.84
CA VAL A 88 -6.91 10.19 5.76
C VAL A 88 -8.13 10.06 4.87
N GLN A 89 -7.89 10.06 3.58
CA GLN A 89 -8.87 9.72 2.56
C GLN A 89 -8.27 8.74 1.57
N VAL A 90 -9.10 7.96 0.91
CA VAL A 90 -8.67 6.99 -0.09
C VAL A 90 -9.34 7.26 -1.43
N TRP A 91 -8.64 6.96 -2.50
CA TRP A 91 -9.17 7.03 -3.85
C TRP A 91 -8.84 5.75 -4.62
N CYS A 92 -9.89 5.15 -5.18
CA CYS A 92 -9.80 3.92 -5.99
C CYS A 92 -10.09 4.30 -7.43
N PRO A 93 -9.06 4.54 -8.27
CA PRO A 93 -9.30 4.96 -9.67
C PRO A 93 -9.90 3.86 -10.55
N PHE A 94 -9.78 2.60 -10.12
CA PHE A 94 -10.29 1.44 -10.86
C PHE A 94 -11.11 0.53 -9.94
N PRO A 95 -12.04 -0.26 -10.51
CA PRO A 95 -12.77 -1.25 -9.70
C PRO A 95 -11.83 -2.24 -9.03
N ILE A 96 -12.05 -2.48 -7.74
CA ILE A 96 -11.25 -3.41 -6.95
C ILE A 96 -11.72 -4.83 -7.19
N LYS A 97 -10.79 -5.73 -7.48
CA LYS A 97 -11.09 -7.13 -7.83
C LYS A 97 -10.71 -8.12 -6.75
N LYS A 98 -9.73 -7.80 -5.92
CA LYS A 98 -9.20 -8.74 -4.92
C LYS A 98 -9.99 -8.67 -3.64
N THR A 99 -10.47 -9.82 -3.18
CA THR A 99 -11.30 -9.93 -1.98
C THR A 99 -10.65 -9.34 -0.74
N LEU A 100 -9.36 -9.57 -0.54
CA LEU A 100 -8.64 -9.01 0.60
C LEU A 100 -8.64 -7.48 0.59
N THR A 101 -8.42 -6.88 -0.57
CA THR A 101 -8.46 -5.42 -0.74
C THR A 101 -9.87 -4.88 -0.52
N ILE A 102 -10.89 -5.55 -1.04
CA ILE A 102 -12.30 -5.18 -0.81
C ILE A 102 -12.62 -5.21 0.69
N ASN A 103 -12.21 -6.25 1.39
CA ASN A 103 -12.46 -6.39 2.83
C ASN A 103 -11.82 -5.24 3.61
N HIS A 104 -10.58 -4.89 3.31
CA HIS A 104 -9.91 -3.76 3.95
C HIS A 104 -10.60 -2.42 3.65
N LEU A 105 -11.07 -2.21 2.40
CA LEU A 105 -11.82 -1.01 2.05
C LEU A 105 -13.14 -0.92 2.78
N ASN A 106 -13.86 -2.02 2.90
CA ASN A 106 -15.11 -2.07 3.68
C ASN A 106 -14.86 -1.70 5.15
N TYR A 107 -13.77 -2.19 5.71
CA TYR A 107 -13.40 -1.85 7.08
C TYR A 107 -13.03 -0.37 7.23
N LEU A 108 -12.28 0.20 6.28
CA LEU A 108 -12.00 1.64 6.26
C LEU A 108 -13.29 2.46 6.25
N THR A 109 -14.26 2.08 5.44
CA THR A 109 -15.56 2.74 5.39
C THR A 109 -16.27 2.68 6.74
N SER A 110 -16.25 1.52 7.39
CA SER A 110 -16.86 1.35 8.72
C SER A 110 -16.19 2.19 9.80
N LEU A 111 -14.90 2.46 9.69
CA LEU A 111 -14.15 3.34 10.58
C LEU A 111 -14.42 4.83 10.34
N GLY A 112 -15.00 5.18 9.20
CA GLY A 112 -15.28 6.56 8.84
C GLY A 112 -14.21 7.21 7.94
N VAL A 113 -13.31 6.43 7.35
CA VAL A 113 -12.36 6.94 6.36
C VAL A 113 -13.12 7.31 5.09
N THR A 114 -12.88 8.52 4.61
CA THR A 114 -13.53 9.01 3.38
C THR A 114 -12.98 8.31 2.15
N LYS A 115 -13.88 7.72 1.36
CA LYS A 115 -13.56 7.22 0.04
C LYS A 115 -14.00 8.25 -0.99
N LEU A 116 -13.04 8.81 -1.73
CA LEU A 116 -13.32 9.82 -2.75
C LEU A 116 -14.03 9.20 -3.95
N VAL A 117 -15.02 9.90 -4.45
CA VAL A 117 -15.75 9.53 -5.70
C VAL A 117 -15.03 10.09 -6.92
N GLU A 118 -14.50 11.30 -6.77
CA GLU A 118 -13.78 12.03 -7.81
C GLU A 118 -12.28 12.02 -7.53
N PRO A 119 -11.43 12.24 -8.56
CA PRO A 119 -10.00 12.42 -8.35
C PRO A 119 -9.72 13.51 -7.32
N PRO A 120 -8.74 13.32 -6.45
CA PRO A 120 -8.39 14.36 -5.48
C PRO A 120 -7.87 15.63 -6.16
N ASP A 121 -8.13 16.76 -5.56
CA ASP A 121 -7.74 18.08 -6.10
C ASP A 121 -6.26 18.19 -6.46
N CYS A 122 -5.40 17.52 -5.72
CA CYS A 122 -3.97 17.48 -6.03
C CYS A 122 -3.66 16.91 -7.42
N LEU A 123 -4.47 16.01 -7.96
CA LEU A 123 -4.31 15.53 -9.33
C LEU A 123 -4.82 16.51 -10.36
N LEU A 124 -5.81 17.32 -10.03
CA LEU A 124 -6.32 18.36 -10.91
C LEU A 124 -5.32 19.49 -11.09
N TYR A 125 -4.59 19.84 -10.02
CA TYR A 125 -3.58 20.91 -10.03
C TYR A 125 -2.21 20.45 -10.53
N THR A 126 -1.87 19.22 -10.31
CA THR A 126 -0.69 18.57 -10.88
C THR A 126 -0.99 17.95 -12.22
N SER A 127 -2.13 18.30 -12.79
CA SER A 127 -2.46 17.89 -14.12
C SER A 127 -1.25 18.10 -15.00
N PRO A 128 -0.80 17.08 -15.48
CA PRO A 128 0.50 17.01 -16.01
C PRO A 128 0.52 17.58 -17.36
N SER A 129 0.97 18.71 -17.38
CA SER A 129 1.96 18.84 -18.40
C SER A 129 3.13 17.98 -17.92
N PRO A 130 3.51 16.91 -18.62
CA PRO A 130 4.74 16.19 -18.31
C PRO A 130 5.97 17.08 -18.38
N ARG A 131 5.79 18.34 -18.56
CA ARG A 131 6.78 19.39 -18.74
C ARG A 131 6.69 20.47 -17.72
N ASP A 132 5.79 20.40 -16.77
CA ASP A 132 5.83 21.32 -15.66
C ASP A 132 7.16 21.07 -14.97
N PRO A 133 8.08 22.03 -15.04
CA PRO A 133 9.28 21.93 -14.25
C PRO A 133 8.82 21.98 -12.81
N LEU A 134 8.95 20.87 -12.21
CA LEU A 134 8.79 20.81 -10.77
C LEU A 134 9.94 21.53 -10.11
#